data_21b471422a879dd0a3f5ec51be9bda37
#
_entry.id   21b471422a879dd0a3f5ec51be9bda37
#
_cell.length_a   1.000
_cell.length_b   1.000
_cell.length_c   1.000
_cell.angle_alpha   90.00
_cell.angle_beta   90.00
_cell.angle_gamma   90.00
#
_symmetry.space_group_name_H-M   'P 1'
#
loop_
_entity.id
_entity.type
_entity.pdbx_description
1 polymer ?
#
loop_
_entity_poly.entity_id
_entity_poly.type
_entity_poly.pdbx_seq_one_letter_code
_entity_poly.pdbx_strand_id
1 'polypeptide(L)'
;MPDIRHVVLYHMPFGAIEFNQMSGRAGRDGAAARIHLLYSARDARINEHLLDALAPTRDELVVLYRALQTMWRAARTKTGEDSFAASDLDIAQMCLAIDARTHVDERSVSCGLGVFEELGFACVKGSDANRRIAMTENPGKVELSRSIRYLEGMRTRMEFSAFKSWALDTSAHDMLARVNRPITPRTE
;
A
#
# COMPACT_ATOMS: atom_id res chain seq x y z
N MET A 1 -6.94 30.47 -5.32
CA MET A 1 -6.26 31.12 -6.46
C MET A 1 -7.02 30.68 -7.71
N PRO A 2 -7.77 31.55 -8.35
CA PRO A 2 -8.59 31.18 -9.51
C PRO A 2 -7.84 31.16 -10.85
N ASP A 3 -6.64 31.70 -10.89
CA ASP A 3 -5.88 32.06 -12.08
C ASP A 3 -4.65 31.19 -12.38
N ILE A 4 -4.63 29.96 -11.89
CA ILE A 4 -3.52 29.03 -12.16
C ILE A 4 -3.57 28.61 -13.63
N ARG A 5 -2.52 28.92 -14.39
CA ARG A 5 -2.39 28.60 -15.82
C ARG A 5 -1.50 27.40 -16.11
N HIS A 6 -0.64 27.04 -15.17
CA HIS A 6 0.27 25.91 -15.29
C HIS A 6 0.24 25.09 -14.00
N VAL A 7 0.01 23.79 -14.13
CA VAL A 7 0.20 22.81 -13.07
C VAL A 7 1.27 21.83 -13.55
N VAL A 8 2.29 21.62 -12.74
CA VAL A 8 3.37 20.67 -13.03
C VAL A 8 3.26 19.50 -12.05
N LEU A 9 3.01 18.31 -12.55
CA LEU A 9 3.04 17.07 -11.80
C LEU A 9 4.44 16.47 -11.96
N TYR A 10 5.25 16.65 -10.93
CA TYR A 10 6.66 16.25 -10.93
C TYR A 10 6.87 14.78 -10.59
N HIS A 11 5.92 14.14 -9.93
CA HIS A 11 5.92 12.71 -9.63
C HIS A 11 4.59 12.09 -10.06
N MET A 12 4.59 10.78 -10.27
CA MET A 12 3.39 10.05 -10.67
C MET A 12 2.42 9.95 -9.49
N PRO A 13 1.16 10.40 -9.62
CA PRO A 13 0.13 10.17 -8.62
C PRO A 13 -0.17 8.68 -8.42
N PHE A 14 -0.69 8.32 -7.24
CA PHE A 14 -1.09 6.94 -6.94
C PHE A 14 -2.40 6.51 -7.63
N GLY A 15 -3.13 7.42 -8.23
CA GLY A 15 -4.37 7.08 -8.93
C GLY A 15 -5.03 8.27 -9.59
N ALA A 16 -6.12 7.97 -10.30
CA ALA A 16 -6.88 8.96 -11.05
C ALA A 16 -7.50 10.05 -10.15
N ILE A 17 -7.87 9.73 -8.91
CA ILE A 17 -8.45 10.70 -7.97
C ILE A 17 -7.40 11.74 -7.61
N GLU A 18 -6.20 11.32 -7.20
CA GLU A 18 -5.11 12.23 -6.87
C GLU A 18 -4.70 13.06 -8.09
N PHE A 19 -4.56 12.43 -9.25
CA PHE A 19 -4.31 13.11 -10.52
C PHE A 19 -5.33 14.20 -10.79
N ASN A 20 -6.63 13.90 -10.65
CA ASN A 20 -7.71 14.86 -10.87
C ASN A 20 -7.69 15.99 -9.83
N GLN A 21 -7.39 15.70 -8.56
CA GLN A 21 -7.28 16.73 -7.53
C GLN A 21 -6.12 17.69 -7.77
N MET A 22 -4.99 17.17 -8.25
CA MET A 22 -3.80 17.99 -8.53
C MET A 22 -3.99 18.79 -9.83
N SER A 23 -4.42 18.15 -10.91
CA SER A 23 -4.62 18.77 -12.22
C SER A 23 -5.81 19.71 -12.23
N GLY A 24 -6.89 19.42 -11.50
CA GLY A 24 -8.09 20.24 -11.38
C GLY A 24 -7.89 21.57 -10.65
N ARG A 25 -6.66 21.91 -10.24
CA ARG A 25 -6.31 23.25 -9.76
C ARG A 25 -6.09 24.24 -10.89
N ALA A 26 -5.83 23.78 -12.10
CA ALA A 26 -5.63 24.61 -13.29
C ALA A 26 -6.96 25.08 -13.88
N GLY A 27 -7.02 26.34 -14.33
CA GLY A 27 -8.11 26.88 -15.12
C GLY A 27 -9.48 26.92 -14.44
N ARG A 28 -9.55 27.07 -13.12
CA ARG A 28 -10.83 27.13 -12.38
C ARG A 28 -11.74 28.29 -12.78
N ASP A 29 -11.20 29.31 -13.40
CA ASP A 29 -11.91 30.46 -13.96
C ASP A 29 -12.47 30.20 -15.37
N GLY A 30 -12.31 28.97 -15.89
CA GLY A 30 -12.75 28.61 -17.24
C GLY A 30 -11.77 28.98 -18.35
N ALA A 31 -10.69 29.71 -18.06
CA ALA A 31 -9.68 30.02 -19.05
C ALA A 31 -8.73 28.86 -19.30
N ALA A 32 -8.15 28.80 -20.52
CA ALA A 32 -7.20 27.71 -20.88
C ALA A 32 -6.02 27.64 -19.93
N ALA A 33 -5.71 26.43 -19.48
CA ALA A 33 -4.59 26.13 -18.62
C ALA A 33 -3.84 24.89 -19.15
N ARG A 34 -2.60 24.69 -18.69
CA ARG A 34 -1.75 23.60 -19.13
C ARG A 34 -1.36 22.74 -17.94
N ILE A 35 -1.41 21.42 -18.12
CA ILE A 35 -0.92 20.42 -17.17
C ILE A 35 0.32 19.78 -17.76
N HIS A 36 1.42 19.86 -17.03
CA HIS A 36 2.70 19.31 -17.42
C HIS A 36 2.95 18.05 -16.59
N LEU A 37 3.14 16.93 -17.26
CA LEU A 37 3.42 15.64 -16.63
C LEU A 37 4.90 15.33 -16.76
N LEU A 38 5.64 15.40 -15.65
CA LEU A 38 7.10 15.18 -15.60
C LEU A 38 7.42 13.91 -14.82
N TYR A 39 6.79 12.82 -15.19
CA TYR A 39 7.04 11.51 -14.59
C TYR A 39 7.25 10.42 -15.65
N SER A 40 7.80 9.30 -15.22
CA SER A 40 8.26 8.22 -16.08
C SER A 40 7.95 6.85 -15.46
N ALA A 41 8.30 5.77 -16.18
CA ALA A 41 8.25 4.42 -15.67
C ALA A 41 9.12 4.20 -14.40
N ARG A 42 10.12 5.06 -14.17
CA ARG A 42 10.91 5.02 -12.92
C ARG A 42 10.08 5.46 -11.72
N ASP A 43 9.29 6.50 -11.88
CA ASP A 43 8.40 7.00 -10.82
C ASP A 43 7.33 5.96 -10.49
N ALA A 44 6.79 5.27 -11.51
CA ALA A 44 5.87 4.16 -11.30
C ALA A 44 6.48 3.05 -10.43
N ARG A 45 7.75 2.70 -10.65
CA ARG A 45 8.45 1.70 -9.82
C ARG A 45 8.63 2.14 -8.38
N ILE A 46 8.87 3.44 -8.14
CA ILE A 46 8.94 3.99 -6.78
C ILE A 46 7.59 3.83 -6.08
N ASN A 47 6.50 4.17 -6.76
CA ASN A 47 5.15 4.01 -6.21
C ASN A 47 4.79 2.54 -5.97
N GLU A 48 5.18 1.63 -6.87
CA GLU A 48 5.01 0.19 -6.68
C GLU A 48 5.72 -0.28 -5.39
N HIS A 49 6.97 0.11 -5.21
CA HIS A 49 7.72 -0.23 -4.00
C HIS A 49 7.08 0.32 -2.71
N LEU A 50 6.53 1.53 -2.76
CA LEU A 50 5.80 2.09 -1.61
C LEU A 50 4.50 1.33 -1.33
N LEU A 51 3.79 0.89 -2.38
CA LEU A 51 2.59 0.07 -2.24
C LEU A 51 2.90 -1.34 -1.74
N ASP A 52 4.05 -1.92 -2.14
CA ASP A 52 4.51 -3.22 -1.64
C ASP A 52 4.66 -3.19 -0.11
N ALA A 53 5.21 -2.13 0.43
CA ALA A 53 5.35 -1.96 1.86
C ALA A 53 4.01 -1.75 2.61
N LEU A 54 3.04 -1.07 1.98
CA LEU A 54 1.76 -0.71 2.62
C LEU A 54 0.62 -1.71 2.35
N ALA A 55 0.77 -2.56 1.36
CA ALA A 55 -0.25 -3.51 0.93
C ALA A 55 0.40 -4.87 0.59
N PRO A 56 0.88 -5.62 1.59
CA PRO A 56 1.56 -6.89 1.35
C PRO A 56 0.66 -7.87 0.59
N THR A 57 1.26 -8.58 -0.34
CA THR A 57 0.61 -9.61 -1.14
C THR A 57 0.29 -10.84 -0.29
N ARG A 58 -0.53 -11.74 -0.84
CA ARG A 58 -0.83 -13.02 -0.18
C ARG A 58 0.43 -13.82 0.11
N ASP A 59 1.39 -13.86 -0.81
CA ASP A 59 2.61 -14.65 -0.65
C ASP A 59 3.50 -14.05 0.43
N GLU A 60 3.62 -12.74 0.51
CA GLU A 60 4.32 -12.03 1.57
C GLU A 60 3.66 -12.25 2.94
N LEU A 61 2.33 -12.22 3.02
CA LEU A 61 1.59 -12.55 4.24
C LEU A 61 1.81 -14.01 4.68
N VAL A 62 1.95 -14.95 3.73
CA VAL A 62 2.29 -16.35 4.06
C VAL A 62 3.69 -16.46 4.66
N VAL A 63 4.68 -15.76 4.09
CA VAL A 63 6.04 -15.74 4.64
C VAL A 63 6.05 -15.10 6.03
N LEU A 64 5.38 -13.96 6.19
CA LEU A 64 5.25 -13.26 7.46
C LEU A 64 4.57 -14.14 8.53
N TYR A 65 3.48 -14.82 8.18
CA TYR A 65 2.80 -15.74 9.11
C TYR A 65 3.71 -16.86 9.58
N ARG A 66 4.49 -17.47 8.67
CA ARG A 66 5.47 -18.50 9.00
C ARG A 66 6.57 -17.97 9.92
N ALA A 67 7.04 -16.75 9.68
CA ALA A 67 8.04 -16.11 10.54
C ALA A 67 7.50 -15.93 11.96
N LEU A 68 6.33 -15.36 12.11
CA LEU A 68 5.66 -15.16 13.40
C LEU A 68 5.42 -16.49 14.13
N GLN A 69 4.94 -17.52 13.43
CA GLN A 69 4.76 -18.84 14.01
C GLN A 69 6.08 -19.45 14.50
N THR A 70 7.16 -19.29 13.74
CA THR A 70 8.47 -19.82 14.10
C THR A 70 8.99 -19.14 15.38
N MET A 71 8.90 -17.81 15.45
CA MET A 71 9.31 -17.03 16.61
C MET A 71 8.46 -17.36 17.84
N TRP A 72 7.16 -17.47 17.68
CA TRP A 72 6.24 -17.82 18.75
C TRP A 72 6.50 -19.21 19.31
N ARG A 73 6.69 -20.24 18.46
CA ARG A 73 7.02 -21.59 18.89
C ARG A 73 8.36 -21.64 19.62
N ALA A 74 9.36 -20.91 19.13
CA ALA A 74 10.66 -20.82 19.78
C ALA A 74 10.58 -20.19 21.19
N ALA A 75 9.81 -19.11 21.34
CA ALA A 75 9.58 -18.48 22.63
C ALA A 75 8.86 -19.44 23.59
N ARG A 76 7.81 -20.10 23.13
CA ARG A 76 7.03 -21.06 23.91
C ARG A 76 7.86 -22.22 24.39
N THR A 77 8.74 -22.74 23.55
CA THR A 77 9.67 -23.83 23.93
C THR A 77 10.73 -23.37 24.94
N LYS A 78 11.22 -22.13 24.80
CA LYS A 78 12.33 -21.60 25.60
C LYS A 78 11.88 -21.06 26.97
N THR A 79 10.76 -20.36 27.02
CA THR A 79 10.29 -19.63 28.21
C THR A 79 8.95 -20.13 28.75
N GLY A 80 8.21 -20.96 28.00
CA GLY A 80 6.85 -21.38 28.33
C GLY A 80 5.80 -20.30 28.12
N GLU A 81 6.17 -19.10 27.58
CA GLU A 81 5.24 -17.99 27.39
C GLU A 81 4.46 -18.11 26.07
N ASP A 82 3.18 -17.75 26.10
CA ASP A 82 2.30 -17.76 24.92
C ASP A 82 2.42 -16.50 24.06
N SER A 83 3.39 -15.62 24.37
CA SER A 83 3.69 -14.43 23.59
C SER A 83 5.19 -14.16 23.54
N PHE A 84 5.62 -13.46 22.50
CA PHE A 84 7.03 -13.07 22.33
C PHE A 84 7.14 -11.58 22.03
N ALA A 85 8.30 -11.01 22.36
CA ALA A 85 8.67 -9.65 21.97
C ALA A 85 9.56 -9.71 20.73
N ALA A 86 9.26 -8.87 19.74
CA ALA A 86 10.10 -8.70 18.56
C ALA A 86 9.83 -7.33 17.94
N SER A 87 10.88 -6.72 17.40
CA SER A 87 10.76 -5.53 16.56
C SER A 87 10.30 -5.91 15.15
N ASP A 88 9.84 -4.92 14.36
CA ASP A 88 9.53 -5.14 12.95
C ASP A 88 10.76 -5.60 12.17
N LEU A 89 11.93 -5.08 12.53
CA LEU A 89 13.20 -5.50 11.95
C LEU A 89 13.51 -6.98 12.22
N ASP A 90 13.35 -7.45 13.46
CA ASP A 90 13.59 -8.85 13.79
C ASP A 90 12.67 -9.79 12.99
N ILE A 91 11.40 -9.38 12.83
CA ILE A 91 10.42 -10.15 12.07
C ILE A 91 10.76 -10.14 10.58
N ALA A 92 11.13 -8.99 10.01
CA ALA A 92 11.54 -8.87 8.61
C ALA A 92 12.80 -9.72 8.33
N GLN A 93 13.78 -9.73 9.23
CA GLN A 93 14.96 -10.60 9.13
C GLN A 93 14.57 -12.08 9.17
N MET A 94 13.63 -12.46 10.01
CA MET A 94 13.11 -13.84 10.05
C MET A 94 12.39 -14.19 8.74
N CYS A 95 11.64 -13.26 8.12
CA CYS A 95 11.05 -13.46 6.81
C CYS A 95 12.11 -13.73 5.73
N LEU A 96 13.18 -12.95 5.71
CA LEU A 96 14.32 -13.17 4.81
C LEU A 96 15.04 -14.51 5.04
N ALA A 97 15.11 -14.97 6.29
CA ALA A 97 15.68 -16.28 6.61
C ALA A 97 14.79 -17.45 6.12
N ILE A 98 13.48 -17.24 6.02
CA ILE A 98 12.52 -18.23 5.50
C ILE A 98 12.48 -18.24 3.98
N ASP A 99 12.45 -17.06 3.39
CA ASP A 99 12.48 -16.86 1.93
C ASP A 99 13.35 -15.64 1.58
N ALA A 100 14.54 -15.91 1.07
CA ALA A 100 15.51 -14.87 0.70
C ALA A 100 15.05 -13.98 -0.47
N ARG A 101 13.96 -14.34 -1.15
CA ARG A 101 13.38 -13.55 -2.25
C ARG A 101 12.19 -12.70 -1.81
N THR A 102 11.82 -12.77 -0.54
CA THR A 102 10.71 -11.94 -0.03
C THR A 102 11.08 -10.45 -0.04
N HIS A 103 10.09 -9.62 -0.26
CA HIS A 103 10.20 -8.16 -0.17
C HIS A 103 9.62 -7.59 1.13
N VAL A 104 9.36 -8.45 2.12
CA VAL A 104 8.84 -8.05 3.43
C VAL A 104 9.88 -7.21 4.16
N ASP A 105 9.56 -5.95 4.38
CA ASP A 105 10.31 -4.99 5.18
C ASP A 105 9.56 -4.67 6.50
N GLU A 106 10.09 -3.77 7.30
CA GLU A 106 9.49 -3.35 8.58
C GLU A 106 8.07 -2.78 8.41
N ARG A 107 7.80 -2.07 7.30
CA ARG A 107 6.48 -1.48 7.02
C ARG A 107 5.47 -2.57 6.64
N SER A 108 5.90 -3.52 5.82
CA SER A 108 5.10 -4.70 5.46
C SER A 108 4.74 -5.53 6.68
N VAL A 109 5.68 -5.67 7.64
CA VAL A 109 5.44 -6.36 8.92
C VAL A 109 4.33 -5.66 9.69
N SER A 110 4.42 -4.36 9.88
CA SER A 110 3.41 -3.58 10.62
C SER A 110 2.03 -3.69 9.98
N CYS A 111 1.95 -3.58 8.64
CA CYS A 111 0.71 -3.73 7.90
C CYS A 111 0.14 -5.16 8.01
N GLY A 112 0.98 -6.18 7.81
CA GLY A 112 0.58 -7.58 7.87
C GLY A 112 0.14 -8.03 9.26
N LEU A 113 0.75 -7.52 10.33
CA LEU A 113 0.27 -7.73 11.70
C LEU A 113 -1.15 -7.21 11.88
N GLY A 114 -1.48 -6.03 11.36
CA GLY A 114 -2.85 -5.50 11.39
C GLY A 114 -3.85 -6.38 10.64
N VAL A 115 -3.45 -6.96 9.50
CA VAL A 115 -4.27 -7.95 8.78
C VAL A 115 -4.50 -9.20 9.63
N PHE A 116 -3.46 -9.71 10.31
CA PHE A 116 -3.58 -10.91 11.14
C PHE A 116 -4.40 -10.67 12.41
N GLU A 117 -4.38 -9.46 12.98
CA GLU A 117 -5.26 -9.10 14.08
C GLU A 117 -6.73 -9.08 13.65
N GLU A 118 -7.04 -8.45 12.51
CA GLU A 118 -8.41 -8.44 11.96
C GLU A 118 -8.94 -9.86 11.68
N LEU A 119 -8.06 -10.76 11.26
CA LEU A 119 -8.42 -12.15 10.96
C LEU A 119 -8.40 -13.08 12.20
N GLY A 120 -7.96 -12.56 13.35
CA GLY A 120 -7.84 -13.36 14.57
C GLY A 120 -6.67 -14.36 14.58
N PHE A 121 -5.66 -14.16 13.73
CA PHE A 121 -4.45 -15.00 13.67
C PHE A 121 -3.39 -14.60 14.69
N ALA A 122 -3.37 -13.33 15.08
CA ALA A 122 -2.45 -12.79 16.06
C ALA A 122 -3.16 -11.79 16.96
N CYS A 123 -2.59 -11.58 18.15
CA CYS A 123 -2.96 -10.52 19.07
C CYS A 123 -1.68 -9.75 19.42
N VAL A 124 -1.68 -8.45 19.14
CA VAL A 124 -0.57 -7.55 19.40
C VAL A 124 -0.92 -6.67 20.59
N LYS A 125 -0.09 -6.66 21.64
CA LYS A 125 -0.28 -5.82 22.83
C LYS A 125 0.94 -4.92 23.02
N GLY A 126 0.69 -3.69 23.42
CA GLY A 126 1.74 -2.68 23.58
C GLY A 126 2.22 -2.10 22.25
N SER A 127 3.24 -1.27 22.32
CA SER A 127 3.87 -0.62 21.16
C SER A 127 5.38 -0.62 21.29
N ASP A 128 6.07 -0.50 20.17
CA ASP A 128 7.53 -0.36 20.10
C ASP A 128 8.29 -1.44 20.92
N ALA A 129 9.16 -1.01 21.81
CA ALA A 129 10.00 -1.91 22.63
C ALA A 129 9.21 -2.82 23.60
N ASN A 130 7.98 -2.44 23.94
CA ASN A 130 7.10 -3.18 24.85
C ASN A 130 6.06 -4.02 24.10
N ARG A 131 6.14 -4.11 22.78
CA ARG A 131 5.23 -4.90 21.96
C ARG A 131 5.40 -6.39 22.22
N ARG A 132 4.28 -7.06 22.48
CA ARG A 132 4.20 -8.51 22.59
C ARG A 132 3.20 -9.07 21.60
N ILE A 133 3.59 -10.13 20.93
CA ILE A 133 2.80 -10.80 19.89
C ILE A 133 2.48 -12.23 20.37
N ALA A 134 1.19 -12.55 20.37
CA ALA A 134 0.70 -13.90 20.58
C ALA A 134 0.04 -14.43 19.31
N MET A 135 0.30 -15.69 18.96
CA MET A 135 -0.33 -16.32 17.80
C MET A 135 -1.50 -17.18 18.26
N THR A 136 -2.56 -17.23 17.45
CA THR A 136 -3.67 -18.15 17.70
C THR A 136 -3.29 -19.56 17.32
N GLU A 137 -3.50 -20.51 18.23
CA GLU A 137 -3.37 -21.94 17.93
C GLU A 137 -4.48 -22.39 16.98
N ASN A 138 -4.11 -22.99 15.86
CA ASN A 138 -5.05 -23.55 14.88
C ASN A 138 -6.20 -22.59 14.47
N PRO A 139 -5.91 -21.43 13.91
CA PRO A 139 -6.93 -20.42 13.59
C PRO A 139 -7.95 -20.88 12.51
N GLY A 140 -7.76 -22.07 11.97
CA GLY A 140 -8.56 -22.58 10.86
C GLY A 140 -8.21 -21.90 9.53
N LYS A 141 -8.98 -22.21 8.50
CA LYS A 141 -8.88 -21.54 7.21
C LYS A 141 -9.76 -20.27 7.23
N VAL A 142 -9.13 -19.14 7.08
CA VAL A 142 -9.81 -17.84 6.97
C VAL A 142 -9.41 -17.19 5.67
N GLU A 143 -10.40 -16.67 4.94
CA GLU A 143 -10.14 -15.95 3.70
C GLU A 143 -9.57 -14.55 3.99
N LEU A 144 -8.49 -14.17 3.32
CA LEU A 144 -7.87 -12.84 3.47
C LEU A 144 -8.85 -11.70 3.15
N SER A 145 -9.82 -11.95 2.28
CA SER A 145 -10.88 -11.01 1.92
C SER A 145 -11.81 -10.62 3.08
N ARG A 146 -11.69 -11.24 4.25
CA ARG A 146 -12.39 -10.81 5.48
C ARG A 146 -11.66 -9.66 6.19
N SER A 147 -10.39 -9.41 5.87
CA SER A 147 -9.67 -8.24 6.37
C SER A 147 -9.96 -7.04 5.49
N ILE A 148 -10.44 -5.95 6.11
CA ILE A 148 -10.66 -4.67 5.44
C ILE A 148 -9.33 -4.11 4.96
N ARG A 149 -8.28 -4.16 5.78
CA ARG A 149 -6.93 -3.70 5.43
C ARG A 149 -6.38 -4.40 4.19
N TYR A 150 -6.55 -5.72 4.12
CA TYR A 150 -6.10 -6.48 2.95
C TYR A 150 -6.87 -6.09 1.68
N LEU A 151 -8.19 -5.95 1.77
CA LEU A 151 -9.02 -5.54 0.63
C LEU A 151 -8.68 -4.12 0.15
N GLU A 152 -8.51 -3.17 1.06
CA GLU A 152 -8.12 -1.80 0.74
C GLU A 152 -6.73 -1.76 0.07
N GLY A 153 -5.77 -2.51 0.61
CA GLY A 153 -4.45 -2.64 0.01
C GLY A 153 -4.49 -3.19 -1.41
N MET A 154 -5.22 -4.29 -1.63
CA MET A 154 -5.40 -4.88 -2.96
C MET A 154 -6.11 -3.91 -3.92
N ARG A 155 -7.12 -3.20 -3.46
CA ARG A 155 -7.81 -2.17 -4.26
C ARG A 155 -6.86 -1.06 -4.68
N THR A 156 -6.07 -0.53 -3.76
CA THR A 156 -5.09 0.53 -4.06
C THR A 156 -4.06 0.07 -5.11
N ARG A 157 -3.57 -1.17 -5.01
CA ARG A 157 -2.69 -1.77 -6.02
C ARG A 157 -3.35 -1.84 -7.40
N MET A 158 -4.60 -2.29 -7.46
CA MET A 158 -5.35 -2.37 -8.73
C MET A 158 -5.60 -0.99 -9.34
N GLU A 159 -6.01 -0.03 -8.52
CA GLU A 159 -6.23 1.35 -8.94
C GLU A 159 -4.94 1.99 -9.47
N PHE A 160 -3.81 1.79 -8.78
CA PHE A 160 -2.51 2.26 -9.24
C PHE A 160 -2.07 1.58 -10.53
N SER A 161 -2.21 0.26 -10.65
CA SER A 161 -1.86 -0.48 -11.88
C SER A 161 -2.63 0.04 -13.09
N ALA A 162 -3.94 0.26 -12.94
CA ALA A 162 -4.78 0.82 -14.00
C ALA A 162 -4.37 2.27 -14.33
N PHE A 163 -4.09 3.09 -13.32
CA PHE A 163 -3.63 4.45 -13.52
C PHE A 163 -2.24 4.50 -14.18
N LYS A 164 -1.30 3.66 -13.76
CA LYS A 164 0.04 3.55 -14.35
C LYS A 164 -0.03 3.25 -15.84
N SER A 165 -0.78 2.22 -16.23
CA SER A 165 -0.94 1.87 -17.65
C SER A 165 -1.57 3.02 -18.43
N TRP A 166 -2.61 3.65 -17.91
CA TRP A 166 -3.19 4.81 -18.56
C TRP A 166 -2.19 5.97 -18.69
N ALA A 167 -1.46 6.28 -17.62
CA ALA A 167 -0.56 7.43 -17.59
C ALA A 167 0.69 7.26 -18.47
N LEU A 168 1.17 6.04 -18.68
CA LEU A 168 2.39 5.76 -19.46
C LEU A 168 2.09 5.35 -20.91
N ASP A 169 0.97 4.70 -21.17
CA ASP A 169 0.69 4.07 -22.46
C ASP A 169 -0.33 4.87 -23.28
N THR A 170 -1.08 5.79 -22.66
CA THR A 170 -2.10 6.59 -23.37
C THR A 170 -1.46 7.72 -24.18
N SER A 171 -1.93 7.93 -25.38
CA SER A 171 -1.48 9.04 -26.21
C SER A 171 -1.82 10.40 -25.59
N ALA A 172 -1.00 11.43 -25.87
CA ALA A 172 -1.27 12.79 -25.39
C ALA A 172 -2.66 13.30 -25.83
N HIS A 173 -3.13 12.88 -27.02
CA HIS A 173 -4.47 13.23 -27.53
C HIS A 173 -5.58 12.65 -26.64
N ASP A 174 -5.50 11.37 -26.30
CA ASP A 174 -6.51 10.70 -25.47
C ASP A 174 -6.46 11.17 -24.01
N MET A 175 -5.27 11.51 -23.50
CA MET A 175 -5.14 12.19 -22.22
C MET A 175 -5.88 13.51 -22.18
N LEU A 176 -5.69 14.37 -23.20
CA LEU A 176 -6.37 15.66 -23.30
C LEU A 176 -7.89 15.50 -23.34
N ALA A 177 -8.41 14.52 -24.07
CA ALA A 177 -9.84 14.24 -24.14
C ALA A 177 -10.46 13.89 -22.78
N ARG A 178 -9.69 13.27 -21.87
CA ARG A 178 -10.14 12.94 -20.52
C ARG A 178 -9.98 14.07 -19.52
N VAL A 179 -8.90 14.85 -19.63
CA VAL A 179 -8.57 15.95 -18.71
C VAL A 179 -9.38 17.21 -18.99
N ASN A 180 -9.77 17.42 -20.24
CA ASN A 180 -10.58 18.59 -20.65
C ASN A 180 -12.07 18.49 -20.26
N ARG A 181 -12.51 17.47 -19.56
CA ARG A 181 -13.88 17.45 -19.04
C ARG A 181 -13.98 18.41 -17.86
N PRO A 182 -14.89 19.39 -17.89
CA PRO A 182 -15.07 20.29 -16.77
C PRO A 182 -15.50 19.49 -15.55
N ILE A 183 -14.74 19.64 -14.44
CA ILE A 183 -15.02 19.00 -13.16
C ILE A 183 -16.20 19.69 -12.46
N THR A 184 -16.51 20.91 -12.83
CA THR A 184 -17.66 21.66 -12.34
C THR A 184 -18.83 21.56 -13.33
N PRO A 185 -20.06 21.23 -12.86
CA PRO A 185 -21.23 21.36 -13.72
C PRO A 185 -21.27 22.78 -14.26
N ARG A 186 -21.46 22.94 -15.56
CA ARG A 186 -21.83 24.25 -16.12
C ARG A 186 -23.14 24.63 -15.44
N THR A 187 -23.15 25.67 -14.64
CA THR A 187 -24.38 26.39 -14.32
C THR A 187 -24.82 27.02 -15.62
N GLU A 188 -25.92 26.49 -16.18
CA GLU A 188 -26.66 27.17 -17.27
C GLU A 188 -27.21 28.52 -16.77
#